data_fc85032f0e845e995ed83eaf1bb233d1
#
_entry.id   fc85032f0e845e995ed83eaf1bb233d1
#
_cell.length_a   1.000
_cell.length_b   1.000
_cell.length_c   1.000
_cell.angle_alpha   90.00
_cell.angle_beta   90.00
_cell.angle_gamma   90.00
#
_symmetry.space_group_name_H-M   'P 1'
#
loop_
_entity.id
_entity.type
_entity.pdbx_description
1 polymer ?
#
loop_
_entity_poly.entity_id
_entity_poly.type
_entity_poly.pdbx_seq_one_letter_code
_entity_poly.pdbx_strand_id
1 'polypeptide(L)'
;MKKFLYFANTTADTALLLADSLVLMEIDADGDSLEMHFKDVHGNLGDSTMIALTITQHSGPDVMNVITEEIAFGNDPMIVIADDVNSIFINGNITAVTAAITM
;
A
#
# COMPACT_ATOMS: atom_id res chain seq x y z
N MET A 1 -15.21 12.13 2.81
CA MET A 1 -13.98 12.55 2.08
C MET A 1 -13.31 11.33 1.49
N LYS A 2 -12.96 11.42 0.20
CA LYS A 2 -12.22 10.33 -0.45
C LYS A 2 -10.74 10.45 -0.11
N LYS A 3 -10.09 9.31 0.12
CA LYS A 3 -8.68 9.25 0.44
C LYS A 3 -7.93 8.47 -0.61
N PHE A 4 -6.68 8.86 -0.83
CA PHE A 4 -5.79 8.23 -1.79
C PHE A 4 -4.55 7.71 -1.08
N LEU A 5 -4.05 6.57 -1.53
CA LEU A 5 -2.85 5.95 -0.98
C LEU A 5 -1.71 6.11 -1.98
N TYR A 6 -0.59 6.64 -1.51
CA TYR A 6 0.57 6.95 -2.34
C TYR A 6 1.68 5.95 -2.11
N PHE A 7 2.23 5.44 -3.20
CA PHE A 7 3.33 4.49 -3.20
C PHE A 7 4.37 4.93 -4.22
N ALA A 8 5.64 4.91 -3.85
CA ALA A 8 6.72 5.24 -4.78
C ALA A 8 7.92 4.36 -4.52
N ASN A 9 8.31 3.56 -5.54
CA ASN A 9 9.54 2.79 -5.52
C ASN A 9 10.67 3.63 -6.11
N THR A 10 10.42 4.20 -7.30
CA THR A 10 11.32 5.16 -7.96
C THR A 10 10.46 6.31 -8.48
N THR A 11 11.10 7.37 -8.99
CA THR A 11 10.34 8.49 -9.57
C THR A 11 9.51 8.07 -10.78
N ALA A 12 9.88 6.99 -11.45
CA ALA A 12 9.16 6.48 -12.61
C ALA A 12 8.16 5.37 -12.23
N ASP A 13 8.25 4.83 -11.02
CA ASP A 13 7.40 3.75 -10.54
C ASP A 13 6.65 4.23 -9.31
N THR A 14 5.62 5.05 -9.55
CA THR A 14 4.78 5.62 -8.50
C THR A 14 3.32 5.29 -8.79
N ALA A 15 2.53 5.20 -7.72
CA ALA A 15 1.10 4.94 -7.85
C ALA A 15 0.33 5.73 -6.79
N LEU A 16 -0.79 6.29 -7.20
CA LEU A 16 -1.75 6.92 -6.30
C LEU A 16 -3.08 6.21 -6.51
N LEU A 17 -3.53 5.48 -5.50
CA LEU A 17 -4.69 4.62 -5.60
C LEU A 17 -5.77 5.06 -4.62
N LEU A 18 -7.02 4.98 -5.06
CA LEU A 18 -8.15 5.32 -4.20
C LEU A 18 -8.26 4.29 -3.08
N ALA A 19 -8.32 4.75 -1.83
CA ALA A 19 -8.41 3.84 -0.67
C ALA A 19 -9.64 2.94 -0.75
N ASP A 20 -10.75 3.45 -1.31
CA ASP A 20 -11.97 2.66 -1.48
C ASP A 20 -11.80 1.45 -2.41
N SER A 21 -10.73 1.42 -3.20
CA SER A 21 -10.45 0.31 -4.10
C SER A 21 -9.66 -0.81 -3.43
N LEU A 22 -9.17 -0.59 -2.22
CA LEU A 22 -8.46 -1.62 -1.47
C LEU A 22 -9.44 -2.70 -1.02
N VAL A 23 -9.20 -3.94 -1.42
CA VAL A 23 -10.11 -5.05 -1.11
C VAL A 23 -9.49 -6.08 -0.17
N LEU A 24 -8.16 -6.15 -0.10
CA LEU A 24 -7.49 -7.17 0.69
C LEU A 24 -6.08 -6.73 1.05
N MET A 25 -5.68 -6.98 2.28
CA MET A 25 -4.27 -6.95 2.69
C MET A 25 -3.93 -8.33 3.24
N GLU A 26 -2.80 -8.88 2.83
CA GLU A 26 -2.37 -10.18 3.35
C GLU A 26 -0.87 -10.22 3.54
N ILE A 27 -0.44 -11.08 4.47
CA ILE A 27 0.96 -11.26 4.82
C ILE A 27 1.41 -12.58 4.20
N ASP A 28 2.62 -12.59 3.62
CA ASP A 28 3.17 -13.81 3.06
C ASP A 28 3.57 -14.81 4.15
N ALA A 29 3.95 -16.03 3.73
CA ALA A 29 4.27 -17.10 4.67
C ALA A 29 5.50 -16.80 5.53
N ASP A 30 6.42 -15.99 5.02
CA ASP A 30 7.63 -15.62 5.75
C ASP A 30 7.41 -14.47 6.73
N GLY A 31 6.30 -13.75 6.60
CA GLY A 31 5.96 -12.65 7.50
C GLY A 31 6.71 -11.36 7.24
N ASP A 32 7.41 -11.24 6.11
CA ASP A 32 8.22 -10.06 5.78
C ASP A 32 7.73 -9.28 4.56
N SER A 33 6.54 -9.62 4.05
CA SER A 33 5.93 -8.91 2.93
C SER A 33 4.44 -8.74 3.18
N LEU A 34 3.96 -7.52 2.96
CA LEU A 34 2.54 -7.19 3.04
C LEU A 34 2.05 -6.88 1.63
N GLU A 35 1.08 -7.61 1.15
CA GLU A 35 0.47 -7.40 -0.16
C GLU A 35 -0.84 -6.66 -0.01
N MET A 36 -1.00 -5.57 -0.77
CA MET A 36 -2.23 -4.79 -0.80
C MET A 36 -2.85 -4.98 -2.18
N HIS A 37 -4.05 -5.52 -2.22
CA HIS A 37 -4.76 -5.84 -3.46
C HIS A 37 -5.89 -4.84 -3.67
N PHE A 38 -5.92 -4.23 -4.85
CA PHE A 38 -6.92 -3.23 -5.22
C PHE A 38 -7.77 -3.74 -6.36
N LYS A 39 -8.99 -3.23 -6.47
CA LYS A 39 -9.84 -3.51 -7.61
C LYS A 39 -9.16 -3.04 -8.88
N ASP A 40 -9.50 -3.67 -10.00
CA ASP A 40 -8.99 -3.27 -11.30
C ASP A 40 -9.30 -1.81 -11.58
N VAL A 41 -8.24 -1.02 -11.74
CA VAL A 41 -8.36 0.43 -11.98
C VAL A 41 -8.64 0.74 -13.45
N HIS A 42 -8.57 -0.26 -14.32
CA HIS A 42 -8.79 -0.08 -15.77
C HIS A 42 -10.14 -0.62 -16.24
N GLY A 43 -10.94 -1.19 -15.34
CA GLY A 43 -12.25 -1.71 -15.67
C GLY A 43 -12.25 -3.06 -16.39
N ASN A 44 -11.12 -3.75 -16.43
CA ASN A 44 -11.04 -5.06 -17.08
C ASN A 44 -11.27 -6.18 -16.07
N LEU A 45 -12.17 -7.09 -16.41
CA LEU A 45 -12.45 -8.22 -15.53
C LEU A 45 -11.23 -9.12 -15.42
N GLY A 46 -10.91 -9.52 -14.22
CA GLY A 46 -9.81 -10.43 -13.96
C GLY A 46 -8.48 -9.75 -13.72
N ASP A 47 -8.35 -8.48 -14.03
CA ASP A 47 -7.13 -7.73 -13.74
C ASP A 47 -7.17 -7.21 -12.31
N SER A 48 -6.01 -7.04 -11.72
CA SER A 48 -5.91 -6.49 -10.37
C SER A 48 -4.63 -5.68 -10.26
N THR A 49 -4.64 -4.75 -9.31
CA THR A 49 -3.45 -3.98 -8.93
C THR A 49 -2.97 -4.50 -7.60
N MET A 50 -1.71 -4.89 -7.51
CA MET A 50 -1.12 -5.37 -6.28
C MET A 50 0.11 -4.55 -5.95
N ILE A 51 0.18 -4.06 -4.72
CA ILE A 51 1.34 -3.34 -4.19
C ILE A 51 1.93 -4.21 -3.08
N ALA A 52 3.23 -4.46 -3.17
CA ALA A 52 3.93 -5.24 -2.15
C ALA A 52 4.82 -4.33 -1.31
N LEU A 53 4.67 -4.41 0.00
CA LEU A 53 5.52 -3.70 0.96
C LEU A 53 6.46 -4.70 1.61
N THR A 54 7.75 -4.38 1.65
CA THR A 54 8.70 -5.14 2.46
C THR A 54 8.63 -4.60 3.88
N ILE A 55 8.40 -5.48 4.83
CA ILE A 55 8.21 -5.09 6.23
C ILE A 55 9.15 -5.89 7.13
N THR A 56 9.37 -5.39 8.35
CA THR A 56 10.08 -6.12 9.38
C THR A 56 9.31 -7.41 9.67
N GLN A 57 10.01 -8.54 9.75
CA GLN A 57 9.38 -9.83 9.98
C GLN A 57 8.51 -9.80 11.24
N HIS A 58 7.31 -10.36 11.14
CA HIS A 58 6.32 -10.44 12.22
C HIS A 58 5.67 -9.11 12.60
N SER A 59 5.89 -8.02 11.84
CA SER A 59 5.25 -6.74 12.11
C SER A 59 3.97 -6.51 11.32
N GLY A 60 3.53 -7.50 10.54
CA GLY A 60 2.37 -7.36 9.65
C GLY A 60 1.11 -6.81 10.32
N PRO A 61 0.66 -7.39 11.45
CA PRO A 61 -0.52 -6.89 12.12
C PRO A 61 -0.42 -5.43 12.55
N ASP A 62 0.75 -4.99 13.01
CA ASP A 62 0.96 -3.60 13.40
C ASP A 62 0.88 -2.66 12.18
N VAL A 63 1.50 -3.06 11.06
CA VAL A 63 1.47 -2.26 9.84
C VAL A 63 0.05 -2.16 9.29
N MET A 64 -0.67 -3.30 9.25
CA MET A 64 -2.06 -3.32 8.80
C MET A 64 -2.94 -2.41 9.66
N ASN A 65 -2.73 -2.42 10.96
CA ASN A 65 -3.50 -1.61 11.89
C ASN A 65 -3.27 -0.11 11.65
N VAL A 66 -2.02 0.31 11.48
CA VAL A 66 -1.70 1.72 11.22
C VAL A 66 -2.33 2.19 9.91
N ILE A 67 -2.23 1.39 8.85
CA ILE A 67 -2.84 1.73 7.57
C ILE A 67 -4.35 1.88 7.71
N THR A 68 -4.99 0.93 8.38
CA THR A 68 -6.44 0.93 8.56
C THR A 68 -6.89 2.13 9.38
N GLU A 69 -6.17 2.47 10.44
CA GLU A 69 -6.51 3.62 11.28
C GLU A 69 -6.40 4.92 10.51
N GLU A 70 -5.36 5.08 9.69
CA GLU A 70 -5.18 6.30 8.92
C GLU A 70 -6.28 6.44 7.86
N ILE A 71 -6.67 5.36 7.22
CA ILE A 71 -7.77 5.38 6.25
C ILE A 71 -9.08 5.76 6.95
N ALA A 72 -9.32 5.20 8.13
CA ALA A 72 -10.59 5.41 8.83
C ALA A 72 -10.67 6.76 9.54
N PHE A 73 -9.57 7.23 10.13
CA PHE A 73 -9.59 8.35 11.06
C PHE A 73 -8.64 9.49 10.71
N GLY A 74 -7.75 9.31 9.75
CA GLY A 74 -6.83 10.37 9.34
C GLY A 74 -7.55 11.52 8.67
N ASN A 75 -6.95 12.70 8.69
CA ASN A 75 -7.54 13.91 8.12
C ASN A 75 -7.00 14.27 6.74
N ASP A 76 -5.91 13.64 6.31
CA ASP A 76 -5.28 13.99 5.06
C ASP A 76 -5.94 13.25 3.89
N PRO A 77 -6.22 13.94 2.78
CA PRO A 77 -6.78 13.26 1.60
C PRO A 77 -5.78 12.35 0.91
N MET A 78 -4.48 12.64 1.02
CA MET A 78 -3.44 11.75 0.47
C MET A 78 -2.61 11.19 1.61
N ILE A 79 -2.56 9.86 1.69
CA ILE A 79 -1.81 9.15 2.71
C ILE A 79 -0.58 8.54 2.05
N VAL A 80 0.61 8.94 2.48
CA VAL A 80 1.86 8.35 2.00
C VAL A 80 2.07 7.04 2.74
N ILE A 81 1.85 5.93 2.07
CA ILE A 81 2.06 4.60 2.68
C ILE A 81 3.53 4.25 2.64
N ALA A 82 4.17 4.37 1.48
CA ALA A 82 5.58 4.06 1.33
C ALA A 82 6.16 4.85 0.16
N ASP A 83 7.21 5.60 0.42
CA ASP A 83 7.89 6.42 -0.57
C ASP A 83 9.40 6.19 -0.43
N ASP A 84 9.94 5.30 -1.25
CA ASP A 84 11.37 4.98 -1.25
C ASP A 84 12.22 6.14 -1.78
N VAL A 85 11.63 7.01 -2.60
CA VAL A 85 12.36 8.14 -3.18
C VAL A 85 12.74 9.14 -2.09
N ASN A 86 11.79 9.43 -1.18
CA ASN A 86 11.97 10.42 -0.12
C ASN A 86 12.16 9.79 1.26
N SER A 87 12.17 8.47 1.34
CA SER A 87 12.30 7.70 2.59
C SER A 87 11.21 8.07 3.61
N ILE A 88 9.98 8.19 3.13
CA ILE A 88 8.81 8.48 3.96
C ILE A 88 7.89 7.27 4.00
N PHE A 89 7.65 6.72 5.19
CA PHE A 89 6.82 5.53 5.38
C PHE A 89 5.82 5.79 6.50
N ILE A 90 4.59 5.28 6.33
CA ILE A 90 3.55 5.45 7.34
C ILE A 90 3.90 4.75 8.66
N ASN A 91 4.75 3.74 8.60
CA ASN A 91 5.18 2.97 9.77
C ASN A 91 6.64 2.58 9.61
N GLY A 92 7.42 2.69 10.69
CA GLY A 92 8.85 2.39 10.66
C GLY A 92 9.21 0.94 10.35
N ASN A 93 8.23 0.02 10.37
CA ASN A 93 8.45 -1.37 10.00
C ASN A 93 8.40 -1.59 8.49
N ILE A 94 7.95 -0.61 7.72
CA ILE A 94 7.98 -0.69 6.26
C ILE A 94 9.35 -0.22 5.80
N THR A 95 10.06 -1.07 5.05
CA THR A 95 11.43 -0.77 4.62
C THR A 95 11.56 -0.54 3.12
N ALA A 96 10.61 -1.00 2.33
CA ALA A 96 10.63 -0.83 0.88
C ALA A 96 9.24 -1.08 0.30
N VAL A 97 9.04 -0.66 -0.95
CA VAL A 97 7.79 -0.90 -1.67
C VAL A 97 8.07 -1.30 -3.11
N THR A 98 7.27 -2.22 -3.62
CA THR A 98 7.21 -2.55 -5.04
C THR A 98 5.82 -2.20 -5.53
N ALA A 99 5.73 -1.17 -6.37
CA ALA A 99 4.46 -0.72 -6.93
C ALA A 99 4.25 -1.43 -8.26
N ALA A 100 3.64 -2.62 -8.22
CA ALA A 100 3.38 -3.40 -9.42
C ALA A 100 1.91 -3.25 -9.80
N ILE A 101 1.64 -2.60 -10.93
CA ILE A 101 0.31 -2.51 -11.47
C ILE A 101 0.19 -3.59 -12.55
N THR A 102 -0.67 -4.57 -12.28
CA THR A 102 -0.93 -5.66 -13.22
C THR A 102 -2.18 -5.33 -14.01
N MET A 103 -2.03 -5.26 -15.33
CA MET A 103 -3.14 -4.92 -16.21
C MET A 103 -3.49 -6.09 -17.09
#